data_8c016aa7f33d5f25ca9f5efbf8c44a3c
#
_entry.id   8c016aa7f33d5f25ca9f5efbf8c44a3c
#
_cell.length_a   1.000
_cell.length_b   1.000
_cell.length_c   1.000
_cell.angle_alpha   90.00
_cell.angle_beta   90.00
_cell.angle_gamma   90.00
#
_symmetry.space_group_name_H-M   'P 1'
#
loop_
_entity.id
_entity.type
_entity.pdbx_description
1 polymer ?
#
loop_
_entity_poly.entity_id
_entity_poly.type
_entity_poly.pdbx_seq_one_letter_code
_entity_poly.pdbx_strand_id
1 'polypeptide(L)'
;MSLVRPILEYGVACWAPYREGQISVLDRVQKKAAKFAHHTISPNWETLASRRKLSRICALFKAYSGERAWKAIGDRLQWPHYLSRVDHERKIRSGRQGTDIRKYSFINRTVQHWKQLPEEVLGTLPCKPVTFKKRVRKVII
;
A
#
# COMPACT_ATOMS: atom_id res chain seq x y z
N MET A 1 4.38 16.00 17.65
CA MET A 1 4.31 14.79 16.84
C MET A 1 5.66 14.44 16.26
N SER A 2 6.09 13.20 16.34
CA SER A 2 7.45 12.79 15.99
C SER A 2 7.75 12.98 14.50
N LEU A 3 8.89 13.62 14.19
CA LEU A 3 9.43 13.74 12.82
C LEU A 3 9.82 12.38 12.23
N VAL A 4 10.05 11.38 13.08
CA VAL A 4 10.45 10.02 12.67
C VAL A 4 9.38 9.34 11.84
N ARG A 5 8.10 9.52 12.19
CA ARG A 5 6.98 8.85 11.52
C ARG A 5 6.84 9.23 10.04
N PRO A 6 6.84 10.52 9.66
CA PRO A 6 6.82 10.91 8.25
C PRO A 6 8.01 10.37 7.45
N ILE A 7 9.21 10.33 8.07
CA ILE A 7 10.41 9.82 7.40
C ILE A 7 10.27 8.33 7.09
N LEU A 8 9.76 7.52 8.04
CA LEU A 8 9.57 6.08 7.84
C LEU A 8 8.48 5.76 6.81
N GLU A 9 7.54 6.67 6.59
CA GLU A 9 6.45 6.52 5.61
C GLU A 9 6.77 7.16 4.26
N TYR A 10 7.77 8.05 4.21
CA TYR A 10 8.17 8.71 2.98
C TYR A 10 8.72 7.71 1.96
N GLY A 11 8.32 7.91 0.70
CA GLY A 11 8.85 7.11 -0.39
C GLY A 11 8.44 5.62 -0.39
N VAL A 12 7.36 5.25 0.29
CA VAL A 12 6.88 3.85 0.36
C VAL A 12 6.63 3.22 -1.02
N ALA A 13 6.32 4.04 -2.03
CA ALA A 13 6.20 3.58 -3.40
C ALA A 13 7.56 3.30 -4.06
N CYS A 14 8.62 4.04 -3.65
CA CYS A 14 9.95 3.92 -4.22
C CYS A 14 10.77 2.84 -3.52
N TRP A 15 10.66 2.76 -2.19
CA TRP A 15 11.39 1.76 -1.42
C TRP A 15 10.49 1.13 -0.35
N ALA A 16 10.53 -0.18 -0.24
CA ALA A 16 9.88 -0.91 0.83
C ALA A 16 10.68 -2.17 1.11
N PRO A 17 11.23 -2.33 2.32
CA PRO A 17 11.98 -3.51 2.66
C PRO A 17 11.08 -4.74 2.54
N TYR A 18 11.64 -5.84 2.07
CA TYR A 18 10.96 -7.13 1.97
C TYR A 18 11.62 -8.20 2.84
N ARG A 19 12.88 -7.97 3.24
CA ARG A 19 13.60 -8.86 4.13
C ARG A 19 13.19 -8.59 5.57
N GLU A 20 12.89 -9.64 6.33
CA GLU A 20 12.44 -9.54 7.73
C GLU A 20 13.40 -8.76 8.63
N GLY A 21 14.72 -8.95 8.45
CA GLY A 21 15.73 -8.19 9.19
C GLY A 21 15.59 -6.68 9.00
N GLN A 22 15.33 -6.22 7.78
CA GLN A 22 15.16 -4.80 7.49
C GLN A 22 13.83 -4.27 8.07
N ILE A 23 12.77 -5.06 8.02
CA ILE A 23 11.47 -4.73 8.60
C ILE A 23 11.62 -4.59 10.12
N SER A 24 12.27 -5.53 10.78
CA SER A 24 12.48 -5.52 12.23
C SER A 24 13.30 -4.33 12.71
N VAL A 25 14.29 -3.88 11.92
CA VAL A 25 15.07 -2.66 12.23
C VAL A 25 14.17 -1.43 12.20
N LEU A 26 13.31 -1.28 11.18
CA LEU A 26 12.38 -0.15 11.09
C LEU A 26 11.37 -0.16 12.24
N ASP A 27 10.83 -1.31 12.59
CA ASP A 27 9.91 -1.44 13.72
C ASP A 27 10.59 -1.11 15.07
N ARG A 28 11.86 -1.49 15.20
CA ARG A 28 12.67 -1.13 16.40
C ARG A 28 12.85 0.39 16.52
N VAL A 29 13.17 1.07 15.41
CA VAL A 29 13.28 2.53 15.37
C VAL A 29 11.98 3.19 15.77
N GLN A 30 10.85 2.72 15.20
CA GLN A 30 9.53 3.24 15.55
C GLN A 30 9.19 3.04 17.03
N LYS A 31 9.45 1.85 17.57
CA LYS A 31 9.22 1.54 18.98
C LYS A 31 10.08 2.43 19.91
N LYS A 32 11.35 2.65 19.56
CA LYS A 32 12.22 3.55 20.32
C LYS A 32 11.71 5.00 20.29
N ALA A 33 11.32 5.50 19.12
CA ALA A 33 10.77 6.84 18.97
C ALA A 33 9.46 7.01 19.76
N ALA A 34 8.59 6.01 19.76
CA ALA A 34 7.35 6.02 20.54
C ALA A 34 7.60 6.07 22.04
N LYS A 35 8.57 5.29 22.55
CA LYS A 35 8.98 5.31 23.96
C LYS A 35 9.56 6.68 24.36
N PHE A 36 10.40 7.26 23.52
CA PHE A 36 11.03 8.55 23.78
C PHE A 36 10.01 9.70 23.83
N ALA A 37 8.96 9.63 23.04
CA ALA A 37 7.91 10.65 23.02
C ALA A 37 6.94 10.58 24.22
N HIS A 38 7.20 9.75 25.23
CA HIS A 38 6.33 9.53 26.41
C HIS A 38 4.86 9.26 26.07
N HIS A 39 4.57 8.92 24.85
CA HIS A 39 3.25 8.50 24.50
C HIS A 39 3.05 7.08 25.00
N THR A 40 2.23 6.95 26.01
CA THR A 40 1.56 5.70 26.34
C THR A 40 1.11 5.09 25.02
N ILE A 41 1.67 3.95 24.70
CA ILE A 41 1.28 3.21 23.49
C ILE A 41 -0.22 2.94 23.66
N SER A 42 -1.03 3.75 23.02
CA SER A 42 -2.46 3.47 22.91
C SER A 42 -2.57 2.06 22.34
N PRO A 43 -3.38 1.17 22.93
CA PRO A 43 -3.57 -0.19 22.43
C PRO A 43 -4.03 -0.21 20.96
N ASN A 44 -4.46 0.92 20.44
CA ASN A 44 -4.93 1.11 19.07
C ASN A 44 -3.88 1.75 18.13
N TRP A 45 -2.60 1.57 18.41
CA TRP A 45 -1.53 2.09 17.56
C TRP A 45 -1.39 1.26 16.28
N GLU A 46 -1.68 1.89 15.15
CA GLU A 46 -1.44 1.27 13.84
C GLU A 46 0.04 0.88 13.66
N THR A 47 0.29 -0.36 13.28
CA THR A 47 1.65 -0.82 12.99
C THR A 47 2.24 -0.09 11.77
N LEU A 48 3.55 0.03 11.72
CA LEU A 48 4.23 0.60 10.56
C LEU A 48 3.91 -0.19 9.29
N ALA A 49 3.83 -1.52 9.40
CA ALA A 49 3.50 -2.41 8.30
C ALA A 49 2.11 -2.10 7.72
N SER A 50 1.07 -1.96 8.56
CA SER A 50 -0.29 -1.63 8.12
C SER A 50 -0.35 -0.27 7.43
N ARG A 51 0.32 0.74 7.99
CA ARG A 51 0.37 2.08 7.40
C ARG A 51 1.10 2.11 6.07
N ARG A 52 2.21 1.39 5.95
CA ARG A 52 2.94 1.25 4.68
C ARG A 52 2.12 0.49 3.64
N LYS A 53 1.38 -0.56 4.05
CA LYS A 53 0.43 -1.26 3.18
C LYS A 53 -0.65 -0.32 2.67
N LEU A 54 -1.28 0.45 3.55
CA LEU A 54 -2.29 1.46 3.21
C LEU A 54 -1.73 2.51 2.23
N SER A 55 -0.55 3.05 2.51
CA SER A 55 0.08 4.08 1.65
C SER A 55 0.38 3.55 0.25
N ARG A 56 0.83 2.30 0.12
CA ARG A 56 1.06 1.65 -1.19
C ARG A 56 -0.23 1.47 -1.97
N ILE A 57 -1.30 1.01 -1.32
CA ILE A 57 -2.61 0.85 -1.96
C ILE A 57 -3.16 2.21 -2.42
N CYS A 58 -3.02 3.25 -1.61
CA CYS A 58 -3.42 4.61 -1.99
C CYS A 58 -2.59 5.16 -3.17
N ALA A 59 -1.29 4.86 -3.21
CA ALA A 59 -0.43 5.25 -4.34
C ALA A 59 -0.83 4.50 -5.64
N LEU A 60 -1.14 3.20 -5.54
CA LEU A 60 -1.66 2.44 -6.67
C LEU A 60 -3.01 2.98 -7.15
N PHE A 61 -3.90 3.36 -6.24
CA PHE A 61 -5.17 3.99 -6.57
C PHE A 61 -4.99 5.30 -7.35
N LYS A 62 -4.06 6.15 -6.94
CA LYS A 62 -3.73 7.40 -7.67
C LYS A 62 -3.21 7.12 -9.07
N ALA A 63 -2.36 6.11 -9.24
CA ALA A 63 -1.88 5.67 -10.54
C ALA A 63 -3.03 5.11 -11.40
N TYR A 64 -3.93 4.34 -10.80
CA TYR A 64 -5.14 3.79 -11.43
C TYR A 64 -6.10 4.90 -11.88
N SER A 65 -6.27 5.95 -11.07
CA SER A 65 -7.14 7.10 -11.37
C SER A 65 -6.55 8.06 -12.39
N GLY A 66 -5.32 7.84 -12.85
CA GLY A 66 -4.66 8.67 -13.86
C GLY A 66 -4.11 10.00 -13.33
N GLU A 67 -3.86 10.12 -12.02
CA GLU A 67 -3.21 11.33 -11.48
C GLU A 67 -1.85 11.57 -12.15
N ARG A 68 -1.59 12.82 -12.61
CA ARG A 68 -0.38 13.21 -13.36
C ARG A 68 0.93 12.77 -12.68
N ALA A 69 1.03 12.97 -11.37
CA ALA A 69 2.21 12.61 -10.60
C ALA A 69 2.50 11.10 -10.58
N TRP A 70 1.51 10.27 -10.89
CA TRP A 70 1.56 8.81 -10.86
C TRP A 70 1.46 8.16 -12.23
N LYS A 71 1.44 8.95 -13.30
CA LYS A 71 1.27 8.50 -14.69
C LYS A 71 2.28 7.41 -15.07
N ALA A 72 3.56 7.59 -14.73
CA ALA A 72 4.60 6.61 -15.04
C ALA A 72 4.35 5.21 -14.42
N ILE A 73 3.64 5.14 -13.30
CA ILE A 73 3.20 3.88 -12.69
C ILE A 73 1.91 3.41 -13.36
N GLY A 74 0.97 4.32 -13.62
CA GLY A 74 -0.29 4.03 -14.31
C GLY A 74 -0.08 3.37 -15.67
N ASP A 75 0.85 3.89 -16.46
CA ASP A 75 1.19 3.35 -17.79
C ASP A 75 1.80 1.93 -17.74
N ARG A 76 2.27 1.49 -16.58
CA ARG A 76 2.80 0.12 -16.36
C ARG A 76 1.76 -0.86 -15.83
N LEU A 77 0.56 -0.39 -15.50
CA LEU A 77 -0.51 -1.25 -15.05
C LEU A 77 -1.01 -2.11 -16.22
N GLN A 78 -1.11 -3.40 -15.99
CA GLN A 78 -1.60 -4.35 -16.99
C GLN A 78 -3.03 -4.72 -16.67
N TRP A 79 -3.89 -4.61 -17.66
CA TRP A 79 -5.29 -5.00 -17.55
C TRP A 79 -5.45 -6.48 -17.91
N PRO A 80 -6.38 -7.20 -17.28
CA PRO A 80 -6.66 -8.58 -17.66
C PRO A 80 -7.29 -8.61 -19.06
N HIS A 81 -6.95 -9.61 -19.87
CA HIS A 81 -7.55 -9.82 -21.17
C HIS A 81 -9.00 -10.31 -21.06
N TYR A 82 -9.33 -10.97 -19.95
CA TYR A 82 -10.67 -11.45 -19.64
C TYR A 82 -10.90 -11.41 -18.13
N LEU A 83 -12.15 -11.29 -17.73
CA LEU A 83 -12.59 -11.37 -16.34
C LEU A 83 -13.32 -12.71 -16.16
N SER A 84 -12.97 -13.45 -15.13
CA SER A 84 -13.76 -14.62 -14.72
C SER A 84 -14.96 -14.16 -13.90
N ARG A 85 -15.95 -15.04 -13.69
CA ARG A 85 -17.14 -14.73 -12.87
C ARG A 85 -16.82 -14.33 -11.43
N VAL A 86 -15.64 -14.70 -10.93
CA VAL A 86 -15.17 -14.42 -9.57
C VAL A 86 -14.34 -13.12 -9.50
N ASP A 87 -13.96 -12.58 -10.65
CA ASP A 87 -13.12 -11.40 -10.75
C ASP A 87 -13.96 -10.12 -10.74
N HIS A 88 -13.55 -9.13 -9.97
CA HIS A 88 -14.17 -7.81 -10.06
C HIS A 88 -13.65 -7.02 -11.27
N GLU A 89 -14.47 -6.12 -11.80
CA GLU A 89 -14.16 -5.29 -12.98
C GLU A 89 -12.89 -4.43 -12.83
N ARG A 90 -12.48 -4.17 -11.60
CA ARG A 90 -11.31 -3.34 -11.27
C ARG A 90 -10.03 -4.16 -11.05
N LYS A 91 -9.99 -5.39 -11.57
CA LYS A 91 -8.82 -6.27 -11.46
C LYS A 91 -7.64 -5.70 -12.23
N ILE A 92 -6.47 -5.74 -11.59
CA ILE A 92 -5.18 -5.41 -12.21
C ILE A 92 -4.39 -6.70 -12.33
N ARG A 93 -3.76 -6.92 -13.49
CA ARG A 93 -2.93 -8.09 -13.73
C ARG A 93 -1.57 -7.93 -13.04
N SER A 94 -1.10 -8.98 -12.37
CA SER A 94 0.28 -9.05 -11.87
C SER A 94 1.24 -9.30 -13.03
N GLY A 95 2.35 -8.58 -13.08
CA GLY A 95 3.44 -8.87 -14.01
C GLY A 95 4.12 -10.21 -13.70
N ARG A 96 4.89 -10.75 -14.66
CA ARG A 96 5.71 -11.96 -14.45
C ARG A 96 6.69 -11.74 -13.29
N GLN A 97 6.80 -12.74 -12.41
CA GLN A 97 7.59 -12.69 -11.17
C GLN A 97 8.85 -13.57 -11.24
N GLY A 98 9.47 -13.66 -12.41
CA GLY A 98 10.62 -14.55 -12.63
C GLY A 98 11.92 -14.16 -11.90
N THR A 99 11.99 -12.97 -11.30
CA THR A 99 13.14 -12.52 -10.50
C THR A 99 12.67 -11.87 -9.22
N ASP A 100 13.51 -11.88 -8.17
CA ASP A 100 13.20 -11.25 -6.88
C ASP A 100 12.92 -9.75 -7.04
N ILE A 101 13.66 -9.06 -7.89
CA ILE A 101 13.44 -7.63 -8.16
C ILE A 101 12.03 -7.37 -8.69
N ARG A 102 11.56 -8.22 -9.61
CA ARG A 102 10.19 -8.11 -10.16
C ARG A 102 9.14 -8.51 -9.14
N LYS A 103 9.38 -9.59 -8.40
CA LYS A 103 8.48 -10.11 -7.35
C LYS A 103 8.23 -9.05 -6.26
N TYR A 104 9.29 -8.38 -5.81
CA TYR A 104 9.23 -7.38 -4.75
C TYR A 104 9.08 -5.95 -5.25
N SER A 105 8.86 -5.75 -6.56
CA SER A 105 8.56 -4.42 -7.12
C SER A 105 7.30 -3.83 -6.50
N PHE A 106 7.22 -2.50 -6.48
CA PHE A 106 6.06 -1.78 -5.95
C PHE A 106 4.75 -2.27 -6.56
N ILE A 107 4.69 -2.37 -7.89
CA ILE A 107 3.46 -2.76 -8.60
C ILE A 107 3.04 -4.17 -8.19
N ASN A 108 3.91 -5.16 -8.33
CA ASN A 108 3.55 -6.57 -8.08
C ASN A 108 3.13 -6.80 -6.62
N ARG A 109 3.85 -6.24 -5.67
CA ARG A 109 3.49 -6.34 -4.24
C ARG A 109 2.15 -5.66 -3.93
N THR A 110 1.91 -4.50 -4.53
CA THR A 110 0.70 -3.74 -4.25
C THR A 110 -0.51 -4.33 -4.96
N VAL A 111 -0.35 -4.86 -6.17
CA VAL A 111 -1.42 -5.58 -6.89
C VAL A 111 -1.90 -6.80 -6.11
N GLN A 112 -1.03 -7.52 -5.39
CA GLN A 112 -1.46 -8.62 -4.52
C GLN A 112 -2.41 -8.12 -3.41
N HIS A 113 -2.08 -7.00 -2.77
CA HIS A 113 -2.95 -6.40 -1.77
C HIS A 113 -4.24 -5.80 -2.37
N TRP A 114 -4.15 -5.25 -3.57
CA TRP A 114 -5.32 -4.75 -4.31
C TRP A 114 -6.34 -5.84 -4.59
N LYS A 115 -5.89 -7.01 -5.02
CA LYS A 115 -6.76 -8.17 -5.26
C LYS A 115 -7.47 -8.69 -4.01
N GLN A 116 -6.90 -8.45 -2.84
CA GLN A 116 -7.47 -8.85 -1.54
C GLN A 116 -8.50 -7.85 -1.00
N LEU A 117 -8.67 -6.69 -1.66
CA LEU A 117 -9.66 -5.71 -1.21
C LEU A 117 -11.08 -6.21 -1.51
N PRO A 118 -12.03 -6.02 -0.59
CA PRO A 118 -13.43 -6.37 -0.80
C PRO A 118 -14.02 -5.55 -1.94
N GLU A 119 -14.99 -6.13 -2.62
CA GLU A 119 -15.71 -5.49 -3.73
C GLU A 119 -16.39 -4.19 -3.30
N GLU A 120 -16.86 -4.09 -2.06
CA GLU A 120 -17.44 -2.87 -1.49
C GLU A 120 -16.51 -1.66 -1.57
N VAL A 121 -15.20 -1.87 -1.47
CA VAL A 121 -14.20 -0.80 -1.57
C VAL A 121 -13.92 -0.44 -3.03
N LEU A 122 -13.85 -1.43 -3.91
CA LEU A 122 -13.48 -1.27 -5.32
C LEU A 122 -14.67 -0.90 -6.19
N GLY A 123 -15.88 -1.42 -5.91
CA GLY A 123 -17.10 -1.15 -6.67
C GLY A 123 -17.58 0.30 -6.59
N THR A 124 -17.12 1.06 -5.58
CA THR A 124 -17.45 2.48 -5.42
C THR A 124 -16.51 3.44 -6.16
N LEU A 125 -15.65 2.93 -7.02
CA LEU A 125 -14.81 3.74 -7.90
C LEU A 125 -15.63 4.22 -9.12
N PRO A 126 -15.45 5.46 -9.59
CA PRO A 126 -14.46 6.44 -9.14
C PRO A 126 -14.86 7.18 -7.85
N CYS A 127 -13.90 7.39 -6.94
CA CYS A 127 -14.11 8.16 -5.72
C CYS A 127 -12.89 9.04 -5.40
N LYS A 128 -13.07 10.03 -4.50
CA LYS A 128 -11.96 10.88 -4.07
C LYS A 128 -10.90 10.07 -3.30
N PRO A 129 -9.59 10.36 -3.45
CA PRO A 129 -8.51 9.65 -2.77
C PRO A 129 -8.66 9.58 -1.25
N VAL A 130 -9.19 10.64 -0.65
CA VAL A 130 -9.46 10.71 0.80
C VAL A 130 -10.53 9.69 1.22
N THR A 131 -11.60 9.57 0.45
CA THR A 131 -12.69 8.61 0.69
C THR A 131 -12.20 7.18 0.53
N PHE A 132 -11.45 6.91 -0.54
CA PHE A 132 -10.81 5.62 -0.77
C PHE A 132 -9.90 5.21 0.40
N LYS A 133 -9.02 6.13 0.83
CA LYS A 133 -8.13 5.89 1.97
C LYS A 133 -8.88 5.52 3.24
N LYS A 134 -9.98 6.21 3.55
CA LYS A 134 -10.82 5.90 4.73
C LYS A 134 -11.42 4.50 4.67
N ARG A 135 -11.91 4.08 3.49
CA ARG A 135 -12.50 2.75 3.29
C ARG A 135 -11.47 1.64 3.40
N VAL A 136 -10.35 1.78 2.70
CA VAL A 136 -9.25 0.80 2.75
C VAL A 136 -8.71 0.66 4.18
N ARG A 137 -8.62 1.78 4.91
CA ARG A 137 -8.18 1.76 6.31
C ARG A 137 -9.08 0.89 7.19
N LYS A 138 -10.40 0.96 7.03
CA LYS A 138 -11.35 0.13 7.78
C LYS A 138 -11.18 -1.37 7.52
N VAL A 139 -10.67 -1.74 6.37
CA VAL A 139 -10.48 -3.15 5.98
C VAL A 139 -9.12 -3.69 6.43
N ILE A 140 -8.09 -2.83 6.50
CA ILE A 140 -6.72 -3.25 6.81
C ILE A 140 -6.46 -3.25 8.31
N ILE A 141 -7.15 -2.40 9.04
CA ILE A 141 -7.03 -2.18 10.48
C ILE A 141 -8.24 -2.68 11.19
#